data_efb03f0312953b29d7e04a2545f907eb
#
_entry.id   efb03f0312953b29d7e04a2545f907eb
#
_cell.length_a   1.000
_cell.length_b   1.000
_cell.length_c   1.000
_cell.angle_alpha   90.00
_cell.angle_beta   90.00
_cell.angle_gamma   90.00
#
_symmetry.space_group_name_H-M   'P 1'
#
loop_
_entity.id
_entity.type
_entity.pdbx_description
1 polymer ?
#
loop_
_entity_poly.entity_id
_entity_poly.type
_entity_poly.pdbx_seq_one_letter_code
_entity_poly.pdbx_strand_id
1 'polypeptide(L)'
;VDFMPLAFEIAEKYRNPVIVAPDGSIGQMVESVDFPDDITKHDIDKYDWTIHHTRGEKHKTFCPDFYYDITLDESVELVKAKIDAMEKNEARAEEFMTEDAELVLVSYGTTSRIVKEAVTEARKQGIKLGLIRPKTIWPFPTFAFKNCSPKGFLAVEQCVMPQLAEDVALAARK
;
A
#
# COMPACT_ATOMS: atom_id res chain seq x y z
N VAL A 1 -7.73 7.80 -8.12
CA VAL A 1 -7.37 9.22 -8.11
C VAL A 1 -6.62 9.54 -6.83
N ASP A 2 -7.12 9.24 -5.65
CA ASP A 2 -6.53 9.56 -4.33
C ASP A 2 -5.12 9.02 -4.13
N PHE A 3 -4.80 7.90 -4.77
CA PHE A 3 -3.45 7.31 -4.68
C PHE A 3 -2.39 8.07 -5.47
N MET A 4 -2.76 8.91 -6.43
CA MET A 4 -1.76 9.62 -7.24
C MET A 4 -1.01 10.67 -6.42
N PRO A 5 -1.66 11.64 -5.75
CA PRO A 5 -0.95 12.59 -4.89
C PRO A 5 -0.23 11.87 -3.73
N LEU A 6 -0.88 10.89 -3.12
CA LEU A 6 -0.28 10.10 -2.04
C LEU A 6 1.00 9.37 -2.47
N ALA A 7 1.05 8.85 -3.71
CA ALA A 7 2.24 8.19 -4.23
C ALA A 7 3.44 9.14 -4.32
N PHE A 8 3.21 10.38 -4.76
CA PHE A 8 4.26 11.41 -4.77
C PHE A 8 4.72 11.77 -3.36
N GLU A 9 3.79 11.97 -2.42
CA GLU A 9 4.14 12.25 -1.02
C GLU A 9 4.99 11.15 -0.39
N ILE A 10 4.63 9.87 -0.60
CA ILE A 10 5.39 8.72 -0.09
C ILE A 10 6.75 8.63 -0.77
N ALA A 11 6.80 8.82 -2.10
CA ALA A 11 8.04 8.77 -2.86
C ALA A 11 9.05 9.80 -2.35
N GLU A 12 8.60 11.01 -2.08
CA GLU A 12 9.44 12.08 -1.55
C GLU A 12 9.84 11.86 -0.10
N LYS A 13 8.89 11.48 0.74
CA LYS A 13 9.12 11.22 2.17
C LYS A 13 10.24 10.21 2.40
N TYR A 14 10.25 9.15 1.62
CA TYR A 14 11.22 8.06 1.78
C TYR A 14 12.34 8.06 0.73
N ARG A 15 12.33 8.99 -0.22
CA ARG A 15 13.22 8.99 -1.39
C ARG A 15 13.26 7.60 -2.04
N ASN A 16 12.08 7.10 -2.36
CA ASN A 16 11.91 5.74 -2.88
C ASN A 16 10.87 5.74 -4.00
N PRO A 17 11.06 4.98 -5.08
CA PRO A 17 10.04 4.82 -6.09
C PRO A 17 8.75 4.26 -5.48
N VAL A 18 7.61 4.77 -5.95
CA VAL A 18 6.28 4.26 -5.61
C VAL A 18 5.57 3.86 -6.88
N ILE A 19 5.02 2.66 -6.90
CA ILE A 19 4.29 2.12 -8.04
C ILE A 19 2.80 2.12 -7.70
N VAL A 20 2.00 2.81 -8.52
CA VAL A 20 0.54 2.71 -8.51
C VAL A 20 0.15 1.72 -9.61
N ALA A 21 -0.33 0.55 -9.21
CA ALA A 21 -0.63 -0.56 -10.11
C ALA A 21 -2.14 -0.87 -10.16
N PRO A 22 -2.93 -0.15 -10.98
CA PRO A 22 -4.33 -0.53 -11.23
C PRO A 22 -4.37 -1.78 -12.11
N ASP A 23 -5.36 -2.63 -11.91
CA ASP A 23 -5.65 -3.68 -12.88
C ASP A 23 -6.23 -3.11 -14.18
N GLY A 24 -6.20 -3.91 -15.26
CA GLY A 24 -6.63 -3.47 -16.58
C GLY A 24 -8.09 -3.02 -16.63
N SER A 25 -8.96 -3.61 -15.83
CA SER A 25 -10.38 -3.23 -15.75
C SER A 25 -10.55 -1.87 -15.07
N ILE A 26 -9.89 -1.66 -13.94
CA ILE A 26 -9.92 -0.37 -13.23
C ILE A 26 -9.29 0.73 -14.10
N GLY A 27 -8.21 0.43 -14.80
CA GLY A 27 -7.53 1.40 -15.67
C GLY A 27 -8.36 1.86 -16.87
N GLN A 28 -9.38 1.09 -17.28
CA GLN A 28 -10.27 1.39 -18.41
C GLN A 28 -11.65 1.92 -17.97
N MET A 29 -11.95 1.89 -16.69
CA MET A 29 -13.24 2.36 -16.17
C MET A 29 -13.35 3.89 -16.26
N VAL A 30 -14.54 4.35 -16.62
CA VAL A 30 -14.92 5.76 -16.57
C VAL A 30 -15.84 5.95 -15.37
N GLU A 31 -15.38 6.69 -14.39
CA GLU A 31 -16.14 7.02 -13.19
C GLU A 31 -16.12 8.54 -12.98
N SER A 32 -17.16 9.09 -12.35
CA SER A 32 -17.14 10.47 -11.89
C SER A 32 -16.11 10.64 -10.79
N VAL A 33 -15.27 11.65 -10.91
CA VAL A 33 -14.19 11.93 -9.97
C VAL A 33 -14.26 13.38 -9.55
N ASP A 34 -14.30 13.60 -8.25
CA ASP A 34 -14.16 14.93 -7.67
C ASP A 34 -12.65 15.20 -7.49
N PHE A 35 -12.16 16.24 -8.14
CA PHE A 35 -10.80 16.71 -7.89
C PHE A 35 -10.80 17.65 -6.70
N PRO A 36 -9.76 17.62 -5.85
CA PRO A 36 -9.63 18.60 -4.79
C PRO A 36 -9.50 20.00 -5.40
N ASP A 37 -10.20 20.97 -4.81
CA ASP A 37 -10.22 22.37 -5.26
C ASP A 37 -8.83 23.02 -5.15
N ASP A 38 -7.99 22.50 -4.27
CA ASP A 38 -6.64 23.00 -4.05
C ASP A 38 -5.62 21.92 -4.45
N ILE A 39 -5.10 22.06 -5.68
CA ILE A 39 -3.88 21.32 -6.06
C ILE A 39 -2.73 22.08 -5.42
N THR A 40 -2.35 21.68 -4.24
CA THR A 40 -1.24 22.29 -3.50
C THR A 40 0.00 22.32 -4.37
N LYS A 41 0.52 23.52 -4.59
CA LYS A 41 1.81 23.67 -5.26
C LYS A 41 2.85 22.93 -4.44
N HIS A 42 3.61 22.11 -5.10
CA HIS A 42 4.66 21.33 -4.48
C HIS A 42 5.68 22.28 -3.85
N ASP A 43 5.90 22.12 -2.55
CA ASP A 43 6.93 22.87 -1.85
C ASP A 43 8.27 22.17 -2.09
N ILE A 44 9.01 22.67 -3.08
CA ILE A 44 10.32 22.13 -3.49
C ILE A 44 11.39 22.37 -2.42
N ASP A 45 11.17 23.29 -1.51
CA ASP A 45 12.11 23.61 -0.42
C ASP A 45 11.90 22.72 0.82
N LYS A 46 10.83 21.91 0.83
CA LYS A 46 10.50 21.00 1.93
C LYS A 46 11.59 19.96 2.21
N TYR A 47 12.36 19.62 1.21
CA TYR A 47 13.39 18.59 1.31
C TYR A 47 14.75 19.12 0.88
N ASP A 48 15.78 18.90 1.68
CA ASP A 48 17.16 19.31 1.45
C ASP A 48 17.83 18.58 0.27
N TRP A 49 17.28 17.45 -0.15
CA TRP A 49 17.79 16.65 -1.24
C TRP A 49 17.28 17.07 -2.63
N THR A 50 16.33 17.98 -2.73
CA THR A 50 15.78 18.42 -4.03
C THR A 50 16.86 19.12 -4.88
N ILE A 51 16.82 18.84 -6.20
CA ILE A 51 17.73 19.45 -7.18
C ILE A 51 16.95 20.59 -7.85
N HIS A 52 17.04 21.78 -7.29
CA HIS A 52 16.47 22.98 -7.89
C HIS A 52 17.43 24.15 -7.71
N HIS A 53 17.40 25.07 -8.67
CA HIS A 53 18.12 26.36 -8.63
C HIS A 53 19.59 26.33 -8.18
N THR A 54 20.39 25.46 -8.81
CA THR A 54 21.83 25.35 -8.47
C THR A 54 22.72 26.45 -9.09
N ARG A 55 22.15 27.48 -9.69
CA ARG A 55 22.94 28.59 -10.25
C ARG A 55 23.63 29.37 -9.14
N GLY A 56 24.93 29.13 -8.99
CA GLY A 56 25.76 29.79 -7.98
C GLY A 56 25.87 29.05 -6.64
N GLU A 57 25.20 27.93 -6.45
CA GLU A 57 25.29 27.08 -5.28
C GLU A 57 26.21 25.88 -5.49
N LYS A 58 26.63 25.27 -4.39
CA LYS A 58 27.42 24.03 -4.44
C LYS A 58 26.60 22.90 -5.06
N HIS A 59 27.16 22.26 -6.08
CA HIS A 59 26.50 21.12 -6.71
C HIS A 59 26.15 20.03 -5.68
N LYS A 60 24.90 19.57 -5.70
CA LYS A 60 24.48 18.39 -4.94
C LYS A 60 24.85 17.16 -5.75
N THR A 61 25.70 16.32 -5.20
CA THR A 61 26.09 15.04 -5.80
C THR A 61 25.37 13.92 -5.07
N PHE A 62 24.63 13.11 -5.83
CA PHE A 62 24.00 11.89 -5.30
C PHE A 62 24.74 10.70 -5.88
N CYS A 63 25.47 10.02 -5.03
CA CYS A 63 26.16 8.80 -5.38
C CYS A 63 25.43 7.63 -4.72
N PRO A 64 25.01 6.60 -5.47
CA PRO A 64 24.42 5.40 -4.87
C PRO A 64 25.45 4.53 -4.18
N ASP A 65 26.72 4.90 -4.26
CA ASP A 65 27.84 4.16 -3.69
C ASP A 65 28.03 4.56 -2.21
N PHE A 66 27.97 3.58 -1.33
CA PHE A 66 28.12 3.75 0.11
C PHE A 66 29.60 3.77 0.57
N TYR A 67 30.55 3.60 -0.34
CA TYR A 67 31.97 3.48 0.02
C TYR A 67 32.63 4.81 0.43
N TYR A 68 32.02 5.94 0.19
CA TYR A 68 32.67 7.22 0.39
C TYR A 68 32.50 7.81 1.79
N ASP A 69 31.33 7.64 2.42
CA ASP A 69 31.01 8.35 3.66
C ASP A 69 30.59 7.45 4.82
N ILE A 70 30.14 6.21 4.54
CA ILE A 70 29.62 5.29 5.56
C ILE A 70 30.09 3.85 5.29
N THR A 71 30.15 3.04 6.33
CA THR A 71 30.43 1.61 6.22
C THR A 71 29.24 0.84 5.66
N LEU A 72 29.48 -0.37 5.17
CA LEU A 72 28.41 -1.26 4.71
C LEU A 72 27.37 -1.53 5.81
N ASP A 73 27.84 -1.79 7.03
CA ASP A 73 26.96 -2.07 8.17
C ASP A 73 26.06 -0.88 8.50
N GLU A 74 26.61 0.33 8.54
CA GLU A 74 25.82 1.57 8.73
C GLU A 74 24.80 1.76 7.61
N SER A 75 25.17 1.48 6.37
CA SER A 75 24.26 1.55 5.22
C SER A 75 23.09 0.57 5.36
N VAL A 76 23.37 -0.66 5.75
CA VAL A 76 22.35 -1.71 5.98
C VAL A 76 21.40 -1.29 7.09
N GLU A 77 21.89 -0.73 8.20
CA GLU A 77 21.05 -0.25 9.30
C GLU A 77 20.14 0.91 8.87
N LEU A 78 20.65 1.86 8.07
CA LEU A 78 19.84 2.95 7.52
C LEU A 78 18.74 2.45 6.59
N VAL A 79 19.06 1.52 5.70
CA VAL A 79 18.07 0.91 4.79
C VAL A 79 17.02 0.14 5.57
N LYS A 80 17.46 -0.64 6.57
CA LYS A 80 16.54 -1.39 7.44
C LYS A 80 15.60 -0.46 8.20
N ALA A 81 16.11 0.59 8.82
CA ALA A 81 15.29 1.58 9.52
C ALA A 81 14.26 2.24 8.60
N LYS A 82 14.64 2.53 7.35
CA LYS A 82 13.73 3.06 6.33
C LYS A 82 12.62 2.05 6.00
N ILE A 83 12.96 0.78 5.79
CA ILE A 83 12.00 -0.29 5.49
C ILE A 83 11.03 -0.47 6.66
N ASP A 84 11.53 -0.57 7.88
CA ASP A 84 10.72 -0.71 9.10
C ASP A 84 9.73 0.47 9.26
N ALA A 85 10.19 1.69 8.93
CA ALA A 85 9.34 2.88 8.95
C ALA A 85 8.25 2.85 7.87
N MET A 86 8.56 2.37 6.65
CA MET A 86 7.57 2.19 5.59
C MET A 86 6.53 1.14 5.98
N GLU A 87 6.94 -0.02 6.47
CA GLU A 87 6.04 -1.09 6.90
C GLU A 87 5.07 -0.61 7.98
N LYS A 88 5.57 0.16 8.92
CA LYS A 88 4.76 0.70 10.02
C LYS A 88 3.76 1.76 9.59
N ASN A 89 4.15 2.64 8.68
CA ASN A 89 3.40 3.87 8.41
C ASN A 89 2.59 3.82 7.11
N GLU A 90 2.99 3.00 6.13
CA GLU A 90 2.43 3.07 4.79
C GLU A 90 1.58 1.85 4.39
N ALA A 91 1.54 0.82 5.23
CA ALA A 91 0.62 -0.30 5.02
C ALA A 91 -0.84 0.18 5.15
N ARG A 92 -1.68 -0.13 4.16
CA ARG A 92 -3.09 0.29 4.10
C ARG A 92 -3.99 -0.85 3.69
N ALA A 93 -5.13 -0.95 4.36
CA ALA A 93 -6.21 -1.87 4.03
C ALA A 93 -7.57 -1.20 4.25
N GLU A 94 -8.59 -1.76 3.63
CA GLU A 94 -9.98 -1.56 3.99
C GLU A 94 -10.49 -2.83 4.67
N GLU A 95 -11.03 -2.68 5.87
CA GLU A 95 -11.67 -3.76 6.62
C GLU A 95 -13.19 -3.55 6.53
N PHE A 96 -13.90 -4.55 6.05
CA PHE A 96 -15.35 -4.48 5.84
C PHE A 96 -16.05 -5.65 6.51
N MET A 97 -16.85 -5.39 7.53
CA MET A 97 -17.61 -6.37 8.31
C MET A 97 -16.74 -7.51 8.88
N THR A 98 -15.54 -7.20 9.36
CA THR A 98 -14.57 -8.19 9.84
C THR A 98 -14.71 -8.52 11.32
N GLU A 99 -15.34 -7.63 12.12
CA GLU A 99 -15.38 -7.70 13.58
C GLU A 99 -16.01 -8.99 14.11
N ASP A 100 -17.12 -9.43 13.50
CA ASP A 100 -17.86 -10.62 13.90
C ASP A 100 -17.86 -11.72 12.83
N ALA A 101 -16.94 -11.61 11.85
CA ALA A 101 -16.87 -12.52 10.73
C ALA A 101 -16.37 -13.91 11.18
N GLU A 102 -17.05 -14.97 10.71
CA GLU A 102 -16.59 -16.35 10.87
C GLU A 102 -15.56 -16.75 9.81
N LEU A 103 -15.68 -16.17 8.62
CA LEU A 103 -14.71 -16.30 7.52
C LEU A 103 -14.44 -14.92 6.94
N VAL A 104 -13.18 -14.60 6.75
CA VAL A 104 -12.76 -13.33 6.13
C VAL A 104 -12.20 -13.60 4.75
N LEU A 105 -12.81 -13.00 3.74
CA LEU A 105 -12.31 -13.00 2.37
C LEU A 105 -11.22 -11.95 2.24
N VAL A 106 -10.17 -12.24 1.48
CA VAL A 106 -9.09 -11.29 1.21
C VAL A 106 -8.97 -11.11 -0.29
N SER A 107 -9.08 -9.88 -0.76
CA SER A 107 -9.05 -9.58 -2.20
C SER A 107 -8.66 -8.14 -2.48
N TYR A 108 -8.08 -7.88 -3.64
CA TYR A 108 -7.72 -6.53 -4.10
C TYR A 108 -8.21 -6.26 -5.53
N GLY A 109 -8.00 -5.05 -6.02
CA GLY A 109 -8.35 -4.63 -7.37
C GLY A 109 -9.85 -4.78 -7.69
N THR A 110 -10.17 -5.08 -8.93
CA THR A 110 -11.55 -5.30 -9.41
C THR A 110 -12.23 -6.45 -8.69
N THR A 111 -11.50 -7.53 -8.40
CA THR A 111 -12.04 -8.69 -7.69
C THR A 111 -12.59 -8.31 -6.32
N SER A 112 -11.96 -7.38 -5.61
CA SER A 112 -12.43 -6.94 -4.30
C SER A 112 -13.79 -6.22 -4.34
N ARG A 113 -14.14 -5.57 -5.43
CA ARG A 113 -15.47 -4.96 -5.62
C ARG A 113 -16.55 -6.04 -5.67
N ILE A 114 -16.29 -7.12 -6.44
CA ILE A 114 -17.19 -8.27 -6.55
C ILE A 114 -17.33 -8.97 -5.19
N VAL A 115 -16.21 -9.19 -4.50
CA VAL A 115 -16.19 -9.83 -3.18
C VAL A 115 -16.93 -8.99 -2.14
N LYS A 116 -16.81 -7.69 -2.18
CA LYS A 116 -17.54 -6.77 -1.26
C LYS A 116 -19.05 -6.90 -1.42
N GLU A 117 -19.51 -6.99 -2.66
CA GLU A 117 -20.94 -7.22 -2.93
C GLU A 117 -21.38 -8.61 -2.47
N ALA A 118 -20.58 -9.64 -2.73
CA ALA A 118 -20.84 -11.00 -2.27
C ALA A 118 -20.93 -11.08 -0.73
N VAL A 119 -20.04 -10.38 0.00
CA VAL A 119 -20.11 -10.28 1.46
C VAL A 119 -21.41 -9.61 1.91
N THR A 120 -21.80 -8.52 1.25
CA THR A 120 -23.04 -7.80 1.56
C THR A 120 -24.25 -8.72 1.38
N GLU A 121 -24.31 -9.48 0.30
CA GLU A 121 -25.41 -10.40 0.04
C GLU A 121 -25.43 -11.58 1.00
N ALA A 122 -24.27 -12.17 1.31
CA ALA A 122 -24.17 -13.23 2.30
C ALA A 122 -24.63 -12.79 3.69
N ARG A 123 -24.30 -11.56 4.09
CA ARG A 123 -24.76 -10.96 5.36
C ARG A 123 -26.27 -10.82 5.44
N LYS A 124 -26.96 -10.49 4.35
CA LYS A 124 -28.43 -10.46 4.30
C LYS A 124 -29.04 -11.85 4.57
N GLN A 125 -28.32 -12.91 4.20
CA GLN A 125 -28.70 -14.30 4.43
C GLN A 125 -28.26 -14.84 5.79
N GLY A 126 -27.66 -14.01 6.65
CA GLY A 126 -27.22 -14.37 7.98
C GLY A 126 -25.84 -15.06 8.02
N ILE A 127 -25.11 -15.10 6.90
CA ILE A 127 -23.77 -15.68 6.83
C ILE A 127 -22.73 -14.64 7.24
N LYS A 128 -21.96 -14.91 8.26
CA LYS A 128 -20.98 -13.98 8.84
C LYS A 128 -19.66 -13.96 8.05
N LEU A 129 -19.70 -13.37 6.88
CA LEU A 129 -18.51 -13.07 6.08
C LEU A 129 -17.98 -11.67 6.38
N GLY A 130 -16.66 -11.49 6.21
CA GLY A 130 -15.99 -10.20 6.19
C GLY A 130 -15.04 -10.11 4.99
N LEU A 131 -14.52 -8.91 4.75
CA LEU A 131 -13.53 -8.65 3.70
C LEU A 131 -12.39 -7.82 4.26
N ILE A 132 -11.16 -8.26 4.03
CA ILE A 132 -9.96 -7.43 4.08
C ILE A 132 -9.55 -7.14 2.64
N ARG A 133 -9.46 -5.85 2.31
CA ARG A 133 -9.01 -5.38 1.01
C ARG A 133 -7.66 -4.67 1.18
N PRO A 134 -6.53 -5.33 0.89
CA PRO A 134 -5.24 -4.66 0.83
C PRO A 134 -5.28 -3.52 -0.18
N LYS A 135 -4.92 -2.30 0.25
CA LYS A 135 -4.72 -1.13 -0.60
C LYS A 135 -3.25 -0.99 -0.98
N THR A 136 -2.35 -1.52 -0.16
CA THR A 136 -0.94 -1.68 -0.46
C THR A 136 -0.60 -3.16 -0.60
N ILE A 137 0.17 -3.50 -1.62
CA ILE A 137 0.71 -4.85 -1.80
C ILE A 137 2.06 -4.95 -1.07
N TRP A 138 2.81 -3.88 -1.12
CA TRP A 138 3.97 -3.69 -0.26
C TRP A 138 3.99 -2.24 0.26
N PRO A 139 4.11 -2.01 1.55
CA PRO A 139 4.07 -3.00 2.65
C PRO A 139 2.71 -3.69 2.76
N PHE A 140 2.72 -5.00 3.03
CA PHE A 140 1.47 -5.76 3.19
C PHE A 140 0.79 -5.42 4.53
N PRO A 141 -0.53 -5.18 4.56
CA PRO A 141 -1.23 -4.70 5.75
C PRO A 141 -1.53 -5.82 6.76
N THR A 142 -0.49 -6.38 7.36
CA THR A 142 -0.61 -7.47 8.35
C THR A 142 -1.42 -7.11 9.58
N PHE A 143 -1.54 -5.81 9.89
CA PHE A 143 -2.32 -5.32 11.03
C PHE A 143 -3.81 -5.69 10.90
N ALA A 144 -4.38 -5.67 9.69
CA ALA A 144 -5.78 -5.99 9.45
C ALA A 144 -6.13 -7.44 9.85
N PHE A 145 -5.17 -8.35 9.75
CA PHE A 145 -5.32 -9.75 10.14
C PHE A 145 -5.29 -9.95 11.66
N LYS A 146 -4.72 -9.00 12.39
CA LYS A 146 -4.67 -9.01 13.86
C LYS A 146 -5.92 -8.38 14.50
N ASN A 147 -6.63 -7.54 13.75
CA ASN A 147 -7.82 -6.83 14.21
C ASN A 147 -9.06 -7.72 14.26
N CYS A 148 -9.02 -8.91 13.66
CA CYS A 148 -10.13 -9.85 13.61
C CYS A 148 -9.69 -11.25 14.01
N SER A 149 -10.66 -12.11 14.35
CA SER A 149 -10.40 -13.49 14.79
C SER A 149 -11.37 -14.48 14.13
N PRO A 150 -11.38 -14.56 12.80
CA PRO A 150 -12.23 -15.52 12.09
C PRO A 150 -11.72 -16.96 12.27
N LYS A 151 -12.56 -17.93 11.88
CA LYS A 151 -12.17 -19.35 11.79
C LYS A 151 -11.16 -19.59 10.66
N GLY A 152 -11.10 -18.71 9.67
CA GLY A 152 -10.16 -18.78 8.55
C GLY A 152 -10.18 -17.55 7.66
N PHE A 153 -9.17 -17.49 6.79
CA PHE A 153 -9.06 -16.50 5.71
C PHE A 153 -9.11 -17.22 4.38
N LEU A 154 -9.74 -16.61 3.38
CA LEU A 154 -9.83 -17.10 2.03
C LEU A 154 -9.37 -16.03 1.04
N ALA A 155 -8.24 -16.25 0.39
CA ALA A 155 -7.77 -15.39 -0.69
C ALA A 155 -8.65 -15.59 -1.95
N VAL A 156 -9.12 -14.48 -2.52
CA VAL A 156 -9.92 -14.46 -3.76
C VAL A 156 -9.21 -13.59 -4.77
N GLU A 157 -8.66 -14.22 -5.80
CA GLU A 157 -7.87 -13.57 -6.84
C GLU A 157 -8.13 -14.20 -8.21
N GLN A 158 -7.90 -13.42 -9.28
CA GLN A 158 -8.08 -13.85 -10.67
C GLN A 158 -6.75 -14.30 -11.31
N CYS A 159 -5.82 -14.79 -10.52
CA CYS A 159 -4.53 -15.27 -10.98
C CYS A 159 -4.54 -16.79 -11.09
N VAL A 160 -3.87 -17.33 -12.12
CA VAL A 160 -3.64 -18.77 -12.25
C VAL A 160 -2.72 -19.29 -11.14
N MET A 161 -1.73 -18.47 -10.78
CA MET A 161 -0.84 -18.73 -9.64
C MET A 161 -1.31 -17.94 -8.43
N PRO A 162 -1.56 -18.58 -7.28
CA PRO A 162 -2.16 -17.95 -6.11
C PRO A 162 -1.15 -17.09 -5.32
N GLN A 163 -0.83 -15.92 -5.83
CA GLN A 163 0.16 -15.03 -5.19
C GLN A 163 -0.36 -14.39 -3.90
N LEU A 164 -1.60 -13.89 -3.91
CA LEU A 164 -2.20 -13.30 -2.71
C LEU A 164 -2.34 -14.31 -1.58
N ALA A 165 -2.59 -15.58 -1.89
CA ALA A 165 -2.75 -16.63 -0.90
C ALA A 165 -1.49 -16.83 -0.04
N GLU A 166 -0.30 -16.63 -0.61
CA GLU A 166 0.97 -16.73 0.10
C GLU A 166 1.12 -15.59 1.12
N ASP A 167 0.83 -14.35 0.71
CA ASP A 167 0.86 -13.19 1.60
C ASP A 167 -0.18 -13.30 2.72
N VAL A 168 -1.39 -13.77 2.40
CA VAL A 168 -2.45 -14.05 3.38
C VAL A 168 -2.00 -15.11 4.38
N ALA A 169 -1.38 -16.19 3.92
CA ALA A 169 -0.89 -17.25 4.79
C ALA A 169 0.23 -16.75 5.74
N LEU A 170 1.10 -15.88 5.25
CA LEU A 170 2.14 -15.24 6.08
C LEU A 170 1.53 -14.28 7.11
N ALA A 171 0.59 -13.44 6.69
CA ALA A 171 -0.04 -12.44 7.54
C ALA A 171 -0.98 -13.05 8.61
N ALA A 172 -1.61 -14.18 8.30
CA ALA A 172 -2.51 -14.90 9.20
C ALA A 172 -1.79 -15.75 10.26
N ARG A 173 -0.48 -15.93 10.15
CA ARG A 173 0.32 -16.62 11.17
C ARG A 173 0.38 -15.75 12.43
N LYS A 174 -0.25 -16.24 13.50
CA LYS A 174 -0.23 -15.60 14.82
C LYS A 174 1.03 -15.97 15.59
#